data_3e3351a1e1f9a85b646a98dd975a5722
#
_entry.id   3e3351a1e1f9a85b646a98dd975a5722
#
_cell.length_a   1.000
_cell.length_b   1.000
_cell.length_c   1.000
_cell.angle_alpha   90.00
_cell.angle_beta   90.00
_cell.angle_gamma   90.00
#
_symmetry.space_group_name_H-M   'P 1'
#
loop_
_entity.id
_entity.type
_entity.pdbx_description
1 polymer ?
#
loop_
_entity_poly.entity_id
_entity_poly.type
_entity_poly.pdbx_seq_one_letter_code
_entity_poly.pdbx_strand_id
1 'polypeptide(L)'
;MADILGEIGAETAKSDMFLPSQTSAASDTLGGLGTNVISACCKRDGSGHIILTAKITELPENAVLREATNALSKELGATLALPAIRDIENGVELTFSEKPRFCFEIGSDQRPGSDDGDCGDCYDCVGLEDGRNVIILSDGMGTGRRAAVDSAMATDLFASLICSGLSCEAALRTVNTALIAKSE
;
A
#
# COMPACT_ATOMS: atom_id res chain seq x y z
N MET A 1 -7.93 19.85 14.73
CA MET A 1 -6.83 18.89 14.96
C MET A 1 -7.23 17.71 15.84
N ALA A 2 -7.90 17.91 16.99
CA ALA A 2 -8.40 16.82 17.84
C ALA A 2 -9.39 15.89 17.11
N ASP A 3 -10.27 16.43 16.29
CA ASP A 3 -11.25 15.66 15.52
C ASP A 3 -10.58 14.76 14.46
N ILE A 4 -9.53 15.26 13.80
CA ILE A 4 -8.74 14.47 12.83
C ILE A 4 -8.03 13.30 13.51
N LEU A 5 -7.45 13.52 14.69
CA LEU A 5 -6.81 12.46 15.47
C LEU A 5 -7.83 11.43 15.99
N GLY A 6 -9.03 11.87 16.34
CA GLY A 6 -10.13 11.00 16.74
C GLY A 6 -10.65 10.15 15.57
N GLU A 7 -10.76 10.72 14.39
CA GLU A 7 -11.17 10.01 13.17
C GLU A 7 -10.08 9.03 12.69
N ILE A 8 -8.81 9.43 12.72
CA ILE A 8 -7.67 8.52 12.44
C ILE A 8 -7.70 7.35 13.42
N GLY A 9 -7.95 7.62 14.72
CA GLY A 9 -8.08 6.56 15.72
C GLY A 9 -9.28 5.63 15.48
N ALA A 10 -10.41 6.16 14.98
CA ALA A 10 -11.59 5.37 14.66
C ALA A 10 -11.44 4.56 13.35
N GLU A 11 -10.65 5.04 12.39
CA GLU A 11 -10.36 4.32 11.14
C GLU A 11 -9.31 3.23 11.32
N THR A 12 -8.26 3.49 12.10
CA THR A 12 -7.35 2.42 12.54
C THR A 12 -8.05 1.37 13.38
N ALA A 13 -9.21 1.69 13.97
CA ALA A 13 -10.08 0.74 14.67
C ALA A 13 -11.04 -0.04 13.75
N LYS A 14 -11.14 0.23 12.44
CA LYS A 14 -11.63 -0.74 11.45
C LYS A 14 -10.59 -1.85 11.33
N SER A 15 -10.50 -2.61 12.41
CA SER A 15 -9.42 -3.51 12.71
C SER A 15 -9.34 -4.60 11.66
N ASP A 16 -8.18 -4.78 11.11
CA ASP A 16 -7.80 -6.00 10.43
C ASP A 16 -8.26 -7.19 11.28
N MET A 17 -8.97 -8.11 10.68
CA MET A 17 -9.39 -9.33 11.36
C MET A 17 -8.26 -10.36 11.29
N PHE A 18 -7.64 -10.65 12.44
CA PHE A 18 -6.65 -11.70 12.53
C PHE A 18 -7.28 -13.08 12.31
N LEU A 19 -6.60 -13.94 11.53
CA LEU A 19 -7.04 -15.26 11.12
C LEU A 19 -6.13 -16.37 11.68
N PRO A 20 -6.32 -16.82 12.95
CA PRO A 20 -5.39 -17.73 13.61
C PRO A 20 -5.24 -19.09 12.90
N SER A 21 -6.35 -19.68 12.45
CA SER A 21 -6.33 -20.97 11.77
C SER A 21 -5.57 -20.92 10.45
N GLN A 22 -5.79 -19.87 9.67
CA GLN A 22 -5.09 -19.62 8.41
C GLN A 22 -3.61 -19.28 8.64
N THR A 23 -3.30 -18.61 9.74
CA THR A 23 -1.92 -18.32 10.14
C THR A 23 -1.15 -19.61 10.42
N SER A 24 -1.74 -20.53 11.17
CA SER A 24 -1.13 -21.85 11.48
C SER A 24 -0.94 -22.65 10.19
N ALA A 25 -1.99 -22.79 9.39
CA ALA A 25 -1.95 -23.53 8.13
C ALA A 25 -0.91 -22.96 7.15
N ALA A 26 -0.79 -21.64 7.05
CA ALA A 26 0.22 -20.98 6.21
C ALA A 26 1.64 -21.25 6.73
N SER A 27 1.87 -21.21 8.03
CA SER A 27 3.17 -21.54 8.65
C SER A 27 3.56 -22.98 8.35
N ASP A 28 2.64 -23.92 8.50
CA ASP A 28 2.86 -25.36 8.23
C ASP A 28 3.13 -25.60 6.73
N THR A 29 2.42 -24.91 5.85
CA THR A 29 2.62 -24.98 4.40
C THR A 29 4.02 -24.50 4.01
N LEU A 30 4.46 -23.33 4.53
CA LEU A 30 5.79 -22.81 4.26
C LEU A 30 6.88 -23.71 4.83
N GLY A 31 6.69 -24.22 6.06
CA GLY A 31 7.60 -25.17 6.70
C GLY A 31 7.73 -26.47 5.92
N GLY A 32 6.63 -26.99 5.38
CA GLY A 32 6.60 -28.20 4.54
C GLY A 32 7.37 -28.08 3.23
N LEU A 33 7.59 -26.85 2.75
CA LEU A 33 8.42 -26.53 1.57
C LEU A 33 9.89 -26.26 1.93
N GLY A 34 10.29 -26.57 3.16
CA GLY A 34 11.67 -26.41 3.61
C GLY A 34 12.03 -24.97 4.03
N THR A 35 11.05 -24.09 4.15
CA THR A 35 11.27 -22.72 4.59
C THR A 35 11.27 -22.66 6.13
N ASN A 36 12.31 -22.07 6.72
CA ASN A 36 12.35 -21.88 8.17
C ASN A 36 11.60 -20.63 8.58
N VAL A 37 10.35 -20.82 9.06
CA VAL A 37 9.43 -19.75 9.43
C VAL A 37 9.71 -19.29 10.86
N ILE A 38 10.08 -18.02 11.03
CA ILE A 38 10.27 -17.37 12.35
C ILE A 38 8.91 -16.98 12.93
N SER A 39 8.07 -16.37 12.11
CA SER A 39 6.70 -16.00 12.49
C SER A 39 5.83 -15.83 11.24
N ALA A 40 4.53 -16.04 11.39
CA ALA A 40 3.55 -15.76 10.38
C ALA A 40 2.37 -15.01 10.98
N CYS A 41 1.68 -14.22 10.17
CA CYS A 41 0.45 -13.52 10.53
C CYS A 41 -0.45 -13.43 9.29
N CYS A 42 -1.60 -14.06 9.36
CA CYS A 42 -2.65 -13.96 8.35
C CYS A 42 -3.77 -13.08 8.87
N LYS A 43 -4.15 -12.08 8.11
CA LYS A 43 -5.22 -11.15 8.44
C LYS A 43 -6.11 -10.88 7.25
N ARG A 44 -7.32 -10.44 7.51
CA ARG A 44 -8.21 -9.87 6.52
C ARG A 44 -8.29 -8.37 6.77
N ASP A 45 -7.98 -7.56 5.76
CA ASP A 45 -8.04 -6.11 5.87
C ASP A 45 -9.49 -5.58 5.93
N GLY A 46 -9.65 -4.29 6.18
CA GLY A 46 -10.96 -3.64 6.24
C GLY A 46 -11.75 -3.69 4.91
N SER A 47 -11.12 -4.07 3.80
CA SER A 47 -11.74 -4.28 2.48
C SER A 47 -12.10 -5.75 2.23
N GLY A 48 -11.72 -6.64 3.15
CA GLY A 48 -12.00 -8.07 3.08
C GLY A 48 -10.93 -8.90 2.39
N HIS A 49 -9.79 -8.30 1.96
CA HIS A 49 -8.70 -9.03 1.31
C HIS A 49 -7.80 -9.73 2.32
N ILE A 50 -7.28 -10.88 1.92
CA ILE A 50 -6.32 -11.64 2.72
C ILE A 50 -4.91 -11.09 2.50
N ILE A 51 -4.23 -10.81 3.60
CA ILE A 51 -2.83 -10.46 3.65
C ILE A 51 -2.14 -11.44 4.59
N LEU A 52 -1.12 -12.12 4.09
CA LEU A 52 -0.27 -13.03 4.86
C LEU A 52 1.15 -12.47 4.90
N THR A 53 1.64 -12.14 6.07
CA THR A 53 3.02 -11.76 6.29
C THR A 53 3.76 -12.92 6.98
N ALA A 54 4.89 -13.35 6.42
CA ALA A 54 5.74 -14.37 7.00
C ALA A 54 7.17 -13.88 7.11
N LYS A 55 7.78 -14.03 8.29
CA LYS A 55 9.21 -13.79 8.52
C LYS A 55 9.92 -15.13 8.48
N ILE A 56 10.95 -15.21 7.68
CA ILE A 56 11.73 -16.42 7.40
C ILE A 56 13.21 -16.11 7.55
N THR A 57 14.04 -17.12 7.82
CA THR A 57 15.49 -16.92 8.03
C THR A 57 16.25 -16.61 6.74
N GLU A 58 15.87 -17.25 5.64
CA GLU A 58 16.56 -17.12 4.35
C GLU A 58 15.55 -17.06 3.21
N LEU A 59 15.86 -16.25 2.20
CA LEU A 59 15.01 -16.13 1.02
C LEU A 59 15.08 -17.42 0.18
N PRO A 60 13.96 -18.13 -0.06
CA PRO A 60 13.92 -19.29 -0.90
C PRO A 60 14.16 -18.96 -2.38
N GLU A 61 14.53 -19.98 -3.16
CA GLU A 61 14.59 -19.85 -4.63
C GLU A 61 13.23 -19.48 -5.21
N ASN A 62 13.25 -18.80 -6.36
CA ASN A 62 12.02 -18.36 -7.05
C ASN A 62 11.05 -19.51 -7.35
N ALA A 63 11.56 -20.72 -7.59
CA ALA A 63 10.72 -21.91 -7.81
C ALA A 63 9.94 -22.26 -6.55
N VAL A 64 10.58 -22.26 -5.39
CA VAL A 64 9.95 -22.52 -4.08
C VAL A 64 8.93 -21.43 -3.74
N LEU A 65 9.26 -20.15 -4.01
CA LEU A 65 8.30 -19.04 -3.80
C LEU A 65 7.02 -19.19 -4.64
N ARG A 66 7.15 -19.63 -5.88
CA ARG A 66 5.99 -19.91 -6.75
C ARG A 66 5.17 -21.09 -6.23
N GLU A 67 5.83 -22.16 -5.80
CA GLU A 67 5.18 -23.32 -5.21
C GLU A 67 4.47 -22.95 -3.91
N ALA A 68 5.11 -22.19 -3.03
CA ALA A 68 4.55 -21.64 -1.82
C ALA A 68 3.32 -20.78 -2.11
N THR A 69 3.41 -19.85 -3.07
CA THR A 69 2.27 -19.01 -3.47
C THR A 69 1.08 -19.84 -3.94
N ASN A 70 1.31 -20.88 -4.71
CA ASN A 70 0.24 -21.77 -5.20
C ASN A 70 -0.38 -22.62 -4.07
N ALA A 71 0.45 -23.15 -3.18
CA ALA A 71 -0.01 -23.93 -2.03
C ALA A 71 -0.83 -23.07 -1.06
N LEU A 72 -0.31 -21.89 -0.71
CA LEU A 72 -0.99 -20.90 0.13
C LEU A 72 -2.30 -20.41 -0.49
N SER A 73 -2.34 -20.20 -1.82
CA SER A 73 -3.57 -19.81 -2.52
C SER A 73 -4.68 -20.85 -2.36
N LYS A 74 -4.33 -22.14 -2.42
CA LYS A 74 -5.29 -23.21 -2.20
C LYS A 74 -5.76 -23.29 -0.75
N GLU A 75 -4.81 -23.18 0.18
CA GLU A 75 -5.08 -23.27 1.62
C GLU A 75 -5.97 -22.10 2.10
N LEU A 76 -5.68 -20.89 1.64
CA LEU A 76 -6.42 -19.69 2.03
C LEU A 76 -7.69 -19.45 1.22
N GLY A 77 -7.92 -20.23 0.15
CA GLY A 77 -9.07 -20.07 -0.73
C GLY A 77 -9.08 -18.75 -1.51
N ALA A 78 -7.91 -18.16 -1.73
CA ALA A 78 -7.73 -16.87 -2.41
C ALA A 78 -6.56 -16.95 -3.40
N THR A 79 -6.68 -16.33 -4.55
CA THR A 79 -5.56 -16.27 -5.51
C THR A 79 -4.56 -15.23 -5.03
N LEU A 80 -3.38 -15.69 -4.60
CA LEU A 80 -2.32 -14.81 -4.14
C LEU A 80 -1.39 -14.39 -5.29
N ALA A 81 -0.85 -13.17 -5.19
CA ALA A 81 0.28 -12.71 -5.99
C ALA A 81 1.60 -13.29 -5.42
N LEU A 82 2.67 -13.26 -6.21
CA LEU A 82 4.01 -13.49 -5.69
C LEU A 82 4.28 -12.48 -4.56
N PRO A 83 4.97 -12.90 -3.48
CA PRO A 83 5.14 -12.03 -2.33
C PRO A 83 6.01 -10.81 -2.63
N ALA A 84 5.67 -9.69 -2.01
CA ALA A 84 6.63 -8.62 -1.81
C ALA A 84 7.69 -9.08 -0.80
N ILE A 85 8.94 -8.74 -1.06
CA ILE A 85 10.11 -9.19 -0.29
C ILE A 85 10.76 -7.99 0.37
N ARG A 86 10.97 -8.06 1.67
CA ARG A 86 11.66 -7.03 2.44
C ARG A 86 12.73 -7.65 3.33
N ASP A 87 13.96 -7.17 3.23
CA ASP A 87 15.03 -7.57 4.14
C ASP A 87 14.77 -7.01 5.54
N ILE A 88 14.97 -7.85 6.55
CA ILE A 88 14.87 -7.52 7.97
C ILE A 88 16.14 -7.96 8.69
N GLU A 89 16.39 -7.45 9.91
CA GLU A 89 17.63 -7.66 10.67
C GLU A 89 18.02 -9.14 10.80
N ASN A 90 17.04 -10.05 10.94
CA ASN A 90 17.28 -11.48 11.17
C ASN A 90 16.61 -12.36 10.09
N GLY A 91 16.64 -11.94 8.84
CA GLY A 91 16.06 -12.73 7.75
C GLY A 91 15.30 -11.89 6.72
N VAL A 92 14.22 -12.44 6.22
CA VAL A 92 13.40 -11.84 5.16
C VAL A 92 11.94 -11.87 5.54
N GLU A 93 11.24 -10.78 5.28
CA GLU A 93 9.78 -10.72 5.40
C GLU A 93 9.14 -10.87 4.02
N LEU A 94 8.25 -11.82 3.90
CA LEU A 94 7.42 -12.08 2.72
C LEU A 94 6.00 -11.61 2.98
N THR A 95 5.47 -10.74 2.14
CA THR A 95 4.07 -10.31 2.19
C THR A 95 3.32 -10.84 0.98
N PHE A 96 2.42 -11.80 1.21
CA PHE A 96 1.50 -12.31 0.20
C PHE A 96 0.18 -11.55 0.30
N SER A 97 -0.29 -11.03 -0.81
CA SER A 97 -1.60 -10.38 -0.93
C SER A 97 -2.46 -11.05 -2.00
N GLU A 98 -3.76 -10.86 -1.94
CA GLU A 98 -4.63 -11.32 -3.02
C GLU A 98 -4.23 -10.65 -4.34
N LYS A 99 -4.17 -11.47 -5.41
CA LYS A 99 -3.85 -10.94 -6.74
C LYS A 99 -4.94 -9.96 -7.17
N PRO A 100 -4.58 -8.72 -7.53
CA PRO A 100 -5.55 -7.76 -7.99
C PRO A 100 -6.26 -8.27 -9.25
N ARG A 101 -7.58 -8.05 -9.34
CA ARG A 101 -8.39 -8.49 -10.50
C ARG A 101 -8.09 -7.67 -11.75
N PHE A 102 -7.56 -6.49 -11.57
CA PHE A 102 -7.25 -5.54 -12.64
C PHE A 102 -5.81 -5.08 -12.49
N CYS A 103 -5.13 -4.93 -13.60
CA CYS A 103 -3.88 -4.18 -13.71
C CYS A 103 -4.10 -3.07 -14.73
N PHE A 104 -3.36 -1.98 -14.59
CA PHE A 104 -3.41 -0.89 -15.54
C PHE A 104 -2.00 -0.42 -15.86
N GLU A 105 -1.84 0.02 -17.09
CA GLU A 105 -0.64 0.70 -17.55
C GLU A 105 -0.96 2.20 -17.63
N ILE A 106 -0.06 3.02 -17.12
CA ILE A 106 -0.24 4.47 -17.07
C ILE A 106 0.67 5.09 -18.11
N GLY A 107 0.07 5.88 -19.00
CA GLY A 107 0.78 6.85 -19.82
C GLY A 107 0.43 8.25 -19.33
N SER A 108 1.42 9.11 -19.15
CA SER A 108 1.23 10.49 -18.71
C SER A 108 1.99 11.45 -19.58
N ASP A 109 1.40 12.62 -19.81
CA ASP A 109 2.02 13.75 -20.48
C ASP A 109 1.58 15.02 -19.75
N GLN A 110 2.53 15.93 -19.48
CA GLN A 110 2.29 17.20 -18.82
C GLN A 110 2.74 18.34 -19.74
N ARG A 111 1.90 19.35 -19.86
CA ARG A 111 2.22 20.55 -20.62
C ARG A 111 1.99 21.80 -19.77
N PRO A 112 2.96 22.69 -19.68
CA PRO A 112 2.75 23.97 -19.01
C PRO A 112 1.69 24.78 -19.74
N GLY A 113 0.80 25.42 -18.97
CA GLY A 113 -0.22 26.32 -19.51
C GLY A 113 0.31 27.73 -19.82
N SER A 114 1.57 28.01 -19.50
CA SER A 114 2.24 29.29 -19.72
C SER A 114 3.68 29.09 -20.14
N ASP A 115 4.30 30.13 -20.67
CA ASP A 115 5.71 30.14 -21.11
C ASP A 115 6.71 29.99 -19.95
N ASP A 116 6.26 30.04 -18.70
CA ASP A 116 7.09 29.91 -17.49
C ASP A 116 7.60 28.49 -17.24
N GLY A 117 7.15 27.51 -18.03
CA GLY A 117 7.69 26.16 -18.04
C GLY A 117 7.19 25.22 -16.93
N ASP A 118 6.48 25.71 -15.91
CA ASP A 118 5.96 24.91 -14.81
C ASP A 118 4.47 24.57 -15.04
N CYS A 119 4.15 23.26 -15.00
CA CYS A 119 2.77 22.78 -15.02
C CYS A 119 2.17 22.85 -13.61
N GLY A 120 0.98 23.43 -13.48
CA GLY A 120 0.26 23.49 -12.21
C GLY A 120 -0.25 22.14 -11.73
N ASP A 121 -0.38 21.18 -12.62
CA ASP A 121 -0.87 19.84 -12.30
C ASP A 121 0.27 18.94 -11.84
N CYS A 122 -0.05 17.99 -10.97
CA CYS A 122 0.87 16.95 -10.54
C CYS A 122 0.15 15.60 -10.50
N TYR A 123 0.86 14.53 -10.80
CA TYR A 123 0.33 13.18 -10.67
C TYR A 123 1.35 12.25 -10.00
N ASP A 124 0.84 11.22 -9.38
CA ASP A 124 1.65 10.11 -8.85
C ASP A 124 0.88 8.80 -8.94
N CYS A 125 1.60 7.68 -8.90
CA CYS A 125 1.04 6.34 -8.86
C CYS A 125 1.75 5.52 -7.79
N VAL A 126 1.00 5.11 -6.79
CA VAL A 126 1.53 4.43 -5.62
C VAL A 126 0.98 3.02 -5.54
N GLY A 127 1.87 2.02 -5.47
CA GLY A 127 1.51 0.65 -5.12
C GLY A 127 1.51 0.46 -3.61
N LEU A 128 0.42 -0.06 -3.06
CA LEU A 128 0.30 -0.35 -1.64
C LEU A 128 0.70 -1.80 -1.33
N GLU A 129 1.14 -2.06 -0.11
CA GLU A 129 1.58 -3.40 0.34
C GLU A 129 0.47 -4.46 0.24
N ASP A 130 -0.79 -4.06 0.27
CA ASP A 130 -1.96 -4.92 0.13
C ASP A 130 -2.31 -5.24 -1.34
N GLY A 131 -1.49 -4.81 -2.30
CA GLY A 131 -1.66 -5.05 -3.73
C GLY A 131 -2.58 -4.04 -4.43
N ARG A 132 -3.14 -3.07 -3.71
CA ARG A 132 -3.88 -1.96 -4.33
C ARG A 132 -2.91 -0.97 -4.98
N ASN A 133 -3.39 -0.32 -6.02
CA ASN A 133 -2.68 0.81 -6.63
C ASN A 133 -3.56 2.06 -6.54
N VAL A 134 -2.94 3.17 -6.23
CA VAL A 134 -3.61 4.47 -6.12
C VAL A 134 -3.02 5.41 -7.14
N ILE A 135 -3.87 5.96 -8.00
CA ILE A 135 -3.51 7.03 -8.92
C ILE A 135 -3.97 8.34 -8.28
N ILE A 136 -3.04 9.26 -8.16
CA ILE A 136 -3.26 10.57 -7.59
C ILE A 136 -3.10 11.58 -8.72
N LEU A 137 -4.08 12.46 -8.88
CA LEU A 137 -4.03 13.58 -9.80
C LEU A 137 -4.41 14.84 -9.03
N SER A 138 -3.54 15.82 -9.02
CA SER A 138 -3.75 17.12 -8.40
C SER A 138 -3.73 18.20 -9.47
N ASP A 139 -4.86 18.87 -9.64
CA ASP A 139 -5.01 20.06 -10.48
C ASP A 139 -4.76 21.30 -9.63
N GLY A 140 -3.66 22.00 -9.91
CA GLY A 140 -3.24 23.19 -9.17
C GLY A 140 -3.99 24.43 -9.62
N MET A 141 -4.56 25.17 -8.66
CA MET A 141 -5.24 26.43 -8.95
C MET A 141 -4.26 27.52 -9.44
N GLY A 142 -4.41 27.95 -10.69
CA GLY A 142 -3.58 28.96 -11.33
C GLY A 142 -2.48 28.38 -12.21
N THR A 143 -1.53 29.21 -12.58
CA THR A 143 -0.41 28.84 -13.46
C THR A 143 0.93 29.18 -12.81
N GLY A 144 1.99 28.52 -13.30
CA GLY A 144 3.35 28.78 -12.90
C GLY A 144 3.77 28.09 -11.60
N ARG A 145 4.94 28.45 -11.13
CA ARG A 145 5.69 27.75 -10.08
C ARG A 145 4.93 27.55 -8.76
N ARG A 146 4.08 28.49 -8.35
CA ARG A 146 3.34 28.37 -7.10
C ARG A 146 2.30 27.25 -7.18
N ALA A 147 1.52 27.20 -8.26
CA ALA A 147 0.54 26.14 -8.48
C ALA A 147 1.22 24.75 -8.55
N ALA A 148 2.36 24.66 -9.26
CA ALA A 148 3.15 23.44 -9.34
C ALA A 148 3.65 22.94 -7.97
N VAL A 149 4.14 23.86 -7.12
CA VAL A 149 4.59 23.50 -5.75
C VAL A 149 3.43 23.07 -4.87
N ASP A 150 2.27 23.73 -4.96
CA ASP A 150 1.10 23.38 -4.17
C ASP A 150 0.53 22.00 -4.57
N SER A 151 0.46 21.72 -5.87
CA SER A 151 0.07 20.41 -6.41
C SER A 151 1.02 19.30 -6.02
N ALA A 152 2.33 19.51 -6.18
CA ALA A 152 3.34 18.53 -5.79
C ALA A 152 3.26 18.23 -4.29
N MET A 153 3.18 19.26 -3.45
CA MET A 153 3.02 19.08 -2.00
C MET A 153 1.76 18.30 -1.64
N ALA A 154 0.63 18.59 -2.29
CA ALA A 154 -0.62 17.86 -2.06
C ALA A 154 -0.49 16.38 -2.44
N THR A 155 0.11 16.09 -3.60
CA THR A 155 0.33 14.75 -4.12
C THR A 155 1.27 13.95 -3.21
N ASP A 156 2.42 14.51 -2.85
CA ASP A 156 3.42 13.86 -2.00
C ASP A 156 2.88 13.58 -0.59
N LEU A 157 2.17 14.55 0.00
CA LEU A 157 1.56 14.38 1.31
C LEU A 157 0.49 13.30 1.28
N PHE A 158 -0.38 13.31 0.26
CA PHE A 158 -1.42 12.29 0.12
C PHE A 158 -0.82 10.90 -0.05
N ALA A 159 0.17 10.74 -0.95
CA ALA A 159 0.89 9.49 -1.16
C ALA A 159 1.52 8.96 0.14
N SER A 160 2.20 9.83 0.88
CA SER A 160 2.84 9.46 2.16
C SER A 160 1.83 8.99 3.21
N LEU A 161 0.68 9.66 3.31
CA LEU A 161 -0.38 9.30 4.26
C LEU A 161 -1.03 7.94 3.91
N ILE A 162 -1.31 7.70 2.63
CA ILE A 162 -1.86 6.42 2.15
C ILE A 162 -0.85 5.28 2.38
N CYS A 163 0.42 5.48 2.05
CA CYS A 163 1.48 4.50 2.31
C CYS A 163 1.65 4.20 3.80
N SER A 164 1.33 5.16 4.67
CA SER A 164 1.34 4.98 6.13
C SER A 164 0.09 4.24 6.64
N GLY A 165 -0.83 3.83 5.75
CA GLY A 165 -2.01 3.06 6.10
C GLY A 165 -3.26 3.88 6.43
N LEU A 166 -3.26 5.21 6.21
CA LEU A 166 -4.46 6.02 6.36
C LEU A 166 -5.45 5.70 5.22
N SER A 167 -6.75 5.85 5.53
CA SER A 167 -7.78 5.78 4.49
C SER A 167 -7.69 6.98 3.53
N CYS A 168 -8.20 6.81 2.32
CA CYS A 168 -8.27 7.90 1.34
C CYS A 168 -9.00 9.13 1.89
N GLU A 169 -10.06 8.92 2.68
CA GLU A 169 -10.85 10.00 3.27
C GLU A 169 -10.04 10.80 4.30
N ALA A 170 -9.36 10.13 5.23
CA ALA A 170 -8.52 10.77 6.24
C ALA A 170 -7.33 11.48 5.60
N ALA A 171 -6.69 10.87 4.61
CA ALA A 171 -5.60 11.48 3.86
C ALA A 171 -6.04 12.75 3.14
N LEU A 172 -7.18 12.73 2.42
CA LEU A 172 -7.74 13.91 1.74
C LEU A 172 -8.07 15.06 2.71
N ARG A 173 -8.67 14.75 3.86
CA ARG A 173 -8.95 15.77 4.88
C ARG A 173 -7.69 16.41 5.43
N THR A 174 -6.65 15.59 5.67
CA THR A 174 -5.36 16.08 6.16
C THR A 174 -4.69 16.99 5.15
N VAL A 175 -4.64 16.58 3.87
CA VAL A 175 -4.10 17.39 2.77
C VAL A 175 -4.85 18.71 2.66
N ASN A 176 -6.19 18.68 2.66
CA ASN A 176 -7.00 19.88 2.57
C ASN A 176 -6.73 20.85 3.74
N THR A 177 -6.61 20.34 4.96
CA THR A 177 -6.27 21.16 6.15
C THR A 177 -4.89 21.79 6.01
N ALA A 178 -3.90 21.03 5.49
CA ALA A 178 -2.55 21.55 5.28
C ALA A 178 -2.50 22.66 4.21
N LEU A 179 -3.25 22.49 3.11
CA LEU A 179 -3.35 23.49 2.05
C LEU A 179 -4.03 24.78 2.53
N ILE A 180 -5.09 24.69 3.33
CA ILE A 180 -5.76 25.85 3.94
C ILE A 180 -4.79 26.60 4.87
N ALA A 181 -4.11 25.88 5.76
CA ALA A 181 -3.17 26.50 6.70
C ALA A 181 -1.98 27.19 6.01
N LYS A 182 -1.60 26.71 4.80
CA LYS A 182 -0.54 27.34 3.99
C LYS A 182 -1.02 28.62 3.30
N SER A 183 -2.31 28.73 3.03
CA SER A 183 -2.91 29.87 2.32
C SER A 183 -3.21 31.08 3.23
N GLU A 184 -3.12 30.93 4.55
CA GLU A 184 -3.21 31.99 5.55
C GLU A 184 -1.84 32.65 5.79
#